data_655b583c692c4a5a2cc0ea5d3fdb0356
#
_entry.id   655b583c692c4a5a2cc0ea5d3fdb0356
#
_cell.length_a   1.000
_cell.length_b   1.000
_cell.length_c   1.000
_cell.angle_alpha   90.00
_cell.angle_beta   90.00
_cell.angle_gamma   90.00
#
_symmetry.space_group_name_H-M   'P 1'
#
loop_
_entity.id
_entity.type
_entity.pdbx_description
1 polymer ?
#
loop_
_entity_poly.entity_id
_entity_poly.type
_entity_poly.pdbx_seq_one_letter_code
_entity_poly.pdbx_strand_id
1 'polypeptide(L)'
;MRKLVFFTSMCVLCGAAMTAVPAYADGGIPTLHELDAERMDLDTALQRTYITCAGIDEGLADMKKMAGINTAVSGVETGLAVGAAVVGFSKAKLDKEIDKLEEMLAEKSVDQFGTSLGELDPNFAQKYGLNENLTVSQGNSSLEEATAKSKKLGNWRTGLMAGTTATQVASAIIAAKNRVSEDLQGQVDECIASVKMLQRAIAEARMNGEDVTEAQRIYSTCREYEYVDLSPIDKRAKGAMISSTIAAVTGGVGTVTSAMANTDATRNDNTDEGKKKEKNLNTASNALAVGSGVAGATATIFNATQIAAIKKVASVSEKCTEVLK
;
A
#
# COMPACT_ATOMS: atom_id res chain seq x y z
N MET A 1 22.25 17.74 -25.76
CA MET A 1 22.87 16.86 -24.78
C MET A 1 22.76 17.37 -23.34
N ARG A 2 21.58 17.90 -22.88
CA ARG A 2 21.37 18.39 -21.50
C ARG A 2 20.13 17.78 -20.81
N LYS A 3 19.48 16.80 -21.42
CA LYS A 3 18.23 16.21 -20.89
C LYS A 3 18.38 14.82 -20.24
N LEU A 4 19.60 14.26 -20.14
CA LEU A 4 19.84 12.93 -19.60
C LEU A 4 20.25 12.91 -18.12
N VAL A 5 20.52 14.06 -17.50
CA VAL A 5 21.05 14.15 -16.14
C VAL A 5 19.96 14.15 -15.07
N PHE A 6 18.70 14.44 -15.42
CA PHE A 6 17.61 14.49 -14.44
C PHE A 6 17.04 13.11 -14.05
N PHE A 7 17.23 12.09 -14.88
CA PHE A 7 16.67 10.74 -14.61
C PHE A 7 17.49 9.92 -13.61
N THR A 8 18.78 10.17 -13.50
CA THR A 8 19.67 9.45 -12.57
C THR A 8 19.57 9.94 -11.13
N SER A 9 19.14 11.19 -10.91
CA SER A 9 19.06 11.78 -9.56
C SER A 9 17.86 11.28 -8.75
N MET A 10 16.77 10.87 -9.40
CA MET A 10 15.56 10.43 -8.71
C MET A 10 15.63 8.95 -8.26
N CYS A 11 16.40 8.13 -8.95
CA CYS A 11 16.67 6.73 -8.52
C CYS A 11 17.64 6.64 -7.33
N VAL A 12 18.56 7.62 -7.17
CA VAL A 12 19.52 7.62 -6.04
C VAL A 12 18.84 7.95 -4.72
N LEU A 13 17.77 8.74 -4.72
CA LEU A 13 17.02 9.07 -3.50
C LEU A 13 16.16 7.89 -2.99
N CYS A 14 15.72 6.99 -3.86
CA CYS A 14 15.04 5.76 -3.43
C CYS A 14 16.01 4.69 -2.85
N GLY A 15 17.26 4.69 -3.27
CA GLY A 15 18.27 3.72 -2.80
C GLY A 15 18.88 4.07 -1.44
N ALA A 16 18.91 5.34 -1.06
CA ALA A 16 19.56 5.79 0.18
C ALA A 16 18.69 5.67 1.44
N ALA A 17 17.38 5.41 1.30
CA ALA A 17 16.49 5.27 2.45
C ALA A 17 16.49 3.85 3.07
N MET A 18 17.22 2.89 2.47
CA MET A 18 17.23 1.50 2.95
C MET A 18 18.46 1.09 3.79
N THR A 19 19.40 2.01 4.08
CA THR A 19 20.69 1.62 4.71
C THR A 19 20.97 2.26 6.07
N ALA A 20 20.00 2.83 6.75
CA ALA A 20 20.22 3.32 8.12
C ALA A 20 19.45 2.44 9.13
N VAL A 21 19.92 1.21 9.35
CA VAL A 21 19.62 0.47 10.58
C VAL A 21 20.74 0.80 11.55
N PRO A 22 20.48 1.44 12.71
CA PRO A 22 21.49 1.63 13.72
C PRO A 22 21.89 0.26 14.29
N ALA A 23 23.17 -0.05 14.24
CA ALA A 23 23.77 -1.17 14.96
C ALA A 23 23.62 -0.88 16.47
N TYR A 24 22.74 -1.63 17.14
CA TYR A 24 22.71 -1.67 18.59
C TYR A 24 23.83 -2.56 19.11
N ALA A 25 24.59 -1.99 20.02
CA ALA A 25 25.75 -2.59 20.66
C ALA A 25 25.38 -3.83 21.49
N ASP A 26 26.24 -4.82 21.38
CA ASP A 26 26.34 -6.03 22.19
C ASP A 26 26.27 -5.72 23.70
N GLY A 27 25.12 -5.93 24.31
CA GLY A 27 24.94 -6.15 25.72
C GLY A 27 24.54 -7.59 25.93
N GLY A 28 25.50 -8.45 26.24
CA GLY A 28 25.33 -9.89 26.36
C GLY A 28 24.17 -10.27 27.28
N ILE A 29 23.08 -10.75 26.70
CA ILE A 29 22.04 -11.52 27.40
C ILE A 29 22.64 -12.90 27.59
N PRO A 30 22.70 -13.44 28.84
CA PRO A 30 23.20 -14.78 29.07
C PRO A 30 22.36 -15.77 28.28
N THR A 31 23.03 -16.60 27.50
CA THR A 31 22.43 -17.62 26.64
C THR A 31 21.65 -18.60 27.49
N LEU A 32 20.47 -19.00 27.01
CA LEU A 32 19.52 -19.95 27.60
C LEU A 32 20.15 -21.29 28.09
N HIS A 33 21.42 -21.54 27.74
CA HIS A 33 22.12 -22.79 28.08
C HIS A 33 22.71 -22.83 29.51
N GLU A 34 22.81 -21.70 30.21
CA GLU A 34 23.38 -21.65 31.57
C GLU A 34 22.32 -21.80 32.69
N LEU A 35 21.02 -21.75 32.32
CA LEU A 35 19.91 -21.80 33.28
C LEU A 35 19.33 -23.20 33.51
N ASP A 36 19.92 -24.25 32.93
CA ASP A 36 19.38 -25.64 33.01
C ASP A 36 19.67 -26.38 34.32
N ALA A 37 20.33 -25.78 35.28
CA ALA A 37 20.80 -26.49 36.44
C ALA A 37 20.28 -25.97 37.81
N GLU A 38 19.58 -24.86 37.87
CA GLU A 38 19.08 -24.34 39.13
C GLU A 38 17.63 -24.77 39.38
N ARG A 39 17.37 -25.50 40.45
CA ARG A 39 16.00 -25.79 40.94
C ARG A 39 15.29 -24.46 41.15
N MET A 40 14.42 -24.11 40.22
CA MET A 40 13.63 -22.90 40.30
C MET A 40 12.40 -23.22 41.17
N ASP A 41 12.28 -22.52 42.30
CA ASP A 41 11.07 -22.63 43.10
C ASP A 41 9.83 -22.13 42.36
N LEU A 42 8.66 -22.50 42.80
CA LEU A 42 7.39 -22.20 42.15
C LEU A 42 7.15 -20.67 42.05
N ASP A 43 7.50 -19.93 43.13
CA ASP A 43 7.30 -18.47 43.18
C ASP A 43 8.18 -17.75 42.20
N THR A 44 9.44 -18.14 42.06
CA THR A 44 10.37 -17.59 41.09
C THR A 44 9.90 -17.85 39.64
N ALA A 45 9.36 -19.07 39.37
CA ALA A 45 8.84 -19.39 38.06
C ALA A 45 7.56 -18.59 37.72
N LEU A 46 6.69 -18.36 38.70
CA LEU A 46 5.51 -17.49 38.55
C LEU A 46 5.91 -16.03 38.29
N GLN A 47 6.82 -15.47 39.09
CA GLN A 47 7.28 -14.11 38.92
C GLN A 47 7.95 -13.89 37.56
N ARG A 48 8.76 -14.84 37.10
CA ARG A 48 9.39 -14.79 35.80
C ARG A 48 8.33 -14.80 34.67
N THR A 49 7.34 -15.68 34.76
CA THR A 49 6.24 -15.74 33.79
C THR A 49 5.48 -14.41 33.73
N TYR A 50 5.22 -13.80 34.89
CA TYR A 50 4.62 -12.47 34.96
C TYR A 50 5.45 -11.42 34.21
N ILE A 51 6.75 -11.31 34.53
CA ILE A 51 7.63 -10.29 33.93
C ILE A 51 7.76 -10.46 32.43
N THR A 52 7.93 -11.68 31.94
CA THR A 52 8.19 -11.94 30.52
C THR A 52 6.93 -11.87 29.64
N CYS A 53 5.76 -12.19 30.20
CA CYS A 53 4.52 -12.21 29.40
C CYS A 53 3.73 -10.88 29.45
N ALA A 54 3.93 -10.05 30.49
CA ALA A 54 3.11 -8.84 30.71
C ALA A 54 3.33 -7.70 29.69
N GLY A 55 4.50 -7.63 29.03
CA GLY A 55 4.83 -6.54 28.10
C GLY A 55 4.36 -6.75 26.65
N ILE A 56 3.93 -7.95 26.31
CA ILE A 56 3.61 -8.36 24.92
C ILE A 56 2.37 -7.63 24.40
N ASP A 57 1.39 -7.35 25.27
CA ASP A 57 0.14 -6.68 24.90
C ASP A 57 0.37 -5.30 24.30
N GLU A 58 1.30 -4.52 24.86
CA GLU A 58 1.60 -3.16 24.39
C GLU A 58 2.20 -3.19 22.98
N GLY A 59 3.17 -4.07 22.74
CA GLY A 59 3.78 -4.24 21.42
C GLY A 59 2.76 -4.68 20.35
N LEU A 60 1.86 -5.60 20.70
CA LEU A 60 0.80 -6.04 19.81
C LEU A 60 -0.27 -4.95 19.57
N ALA A 61 -0.60 -4.14 20.58
CA ALA A 61 -1.54 -3.03 20.44
C ALA A 61 -1.01 -1.96 19.47
N ASP A 62 0.27 -1.62 19.59
CA ASP A 62 0.93 -0.67 18.66
C ASP A 62 0.98 -1.21 17.23
N MET A 63 1.33 -2.48 17.06
CA MET A 63 1.30 -3.12 15.74
C MET A 63 -0.11 -3.11 15.13
N LYS A 64 -1.15 -3.39 15.91
CA LYS A 64 -2.55 -3.36 15.48
C LYS A 64 -2.96 -1.96 15.04
N LYS A 65 -2.59 -0.92 15.81
CA LYS A 65 -2.84 0.48 15.49
C LYS A 65 -2.17 0.87 14.18
N MET A 66 -0.90 0.54 14.01
CA MET A 66 -0.14 0.84 12.78
C MET A 66 -0.70 0.09 11.57
N ALA A 67 -1.09 -1.18 11.71
CA ALA A 67 -1.76 -1.93 10.64
C ALA A 67 -3.11 -1.31 10.26
N GLY A 68 -3.87 -0.79 11.23
CA GLY A 68 -5.12 -0.06 11.01
C GLY A 68 -4.91 1.23 10.21
N ILE A 69 -3.92 2.03 10.60
CA ILE A 69 -3.53 3.25 9.86
C ILE A 69 -3.12 2.89 8.44
N ASN A 70 -2.29 1.87 8.28
CA ASN A 70 -1.82 1.45 6.96
C ASN A 70 -2.95 0.93 6.07
N THR A 71 -3.93 0.23 6.63
CA THR A 71 -5.14 -0.19 5.90
C THR A 71 -5.93 1.01 5.38
N ALA A 72 -6.09 2.06 6.20
CA ALA A 72 -6.78 3.27 5.79
C ALA A 72 -6.00 4.01 4.68
N VAL A 73 -4.68 4.17 4.82
CA VAL A 73 -3.81 4.80 3.81
C VAL A 73 -3.87 4.03 2.49
N SER A 74 -3.74 2.70 2.53
CA SER A 74 -3.82 1.86 1.32
C SER A 74 -5.22 1.89 0.68
N GLY A 75 -6.28 2.08 1.46
CA GLY A 75 -7.64 2.27 0.95
C GLY A 75 -7.78 3.58 0.15
N VAL A 76 -7.24 4.69 0.68
CA VAL A 76 -7.18 5.98 -0.03
C VAL A 76 -6.36 5.86 -1.31
N GLU A 77 -5.19 5.26 -1.24
CA GLU A 77 -4.31 4.97 -2.37
C GLU A 77 -5.06 4.26 -3.51
N THR A 78 -5.78 3.18 -3.18
CA THR A 78 -6.56 2.41 -4.14
C THR A 78 -7.66 3.27 -4.78
N GLY A 79 -8.36 4.08 -3.98
CA GLY A 79 -9.38 5.00 -4.47
C GLY A 79 -8.84 6.04 -5.44
N LEU A 80 -7.68 6.64 -5.14
CA LEU A 80 -7.02 7.60 -6.01
C LEU A 80 -6.54 6.96 -7.32
N ALA A 81 -5.98 5.74 -7.27
CA ALA A 81 -5.53 5.02 -8.46
C ALA A 81 -6.70 4.66 -9.39
N VAL A 82 -7.81 4.17 -8.83
CA VAL A 82 -9.05 3.91 -9.58
C VAL A 82 -9.59 5.20 -10.19
N GLY A 83 -9.63 6.30 -9.42
CA GLY A 83 -10.02 7.61 -9.92
C GLY A 83 -9.16 8.07 -11.08
N ALA A 84 -7.83 7.92 -10.99
CA ALA A 84 -6.91 8.26 -12.08
C ALA A 84 -7.15 7.42 -13.34
N ALA A 85 -7.43 6.12 -13.19
CA ALA A 85 -7.75 5.22 -14.31
C ALA A 85 -9.07 5.64 -14.99
N VAL A 86 -10.14 5.90 -14.23
CA VAL A 86 -11.44 6.35 -14.76
C VAL A 86 -11.30 7.66 -15.53
N VAL A 87 -10.59 8.65 -14.96
CA VAL A 87 -10.32 9.93 -15.63
C VAL A 87 -9.50 9.70 -16.91
N GLY A 88 -8.51 8.80 -16.85
CA GLY A 88 -7.67 8.46 -18.00
C GLY A 88 -8.46 7.82 -19.15
N PHE A 89 -9.37 6.89 -18.86
CA PHE A 89 -10.25 6.30 -19.87
C PHE A 89 -11.23 7.32 -20.45
N SER A 90 -11.78 8.20 -19.58
CA SER A 90 -12.67 9.28 -20.03
C SER A 90 -11.96 10.25 -20.95
N LYS A 91 -10.70 10.60 -20.64
CA LYS A 91 -9.84 11.42 -21.50
C LYS A 91 -9.59 10.71 -22.84
N ALA A 92 -9.18 9.45 -22.81
CA ALA A 92 -8.88 8.70 -24.04
C ALA A 92 -10.10 8.58 -24.99
N LYS A 93 -11.32 8.43 -24.42
CA LYS A 93 -12.55 8.47 -25.21
C LYS A 93 -12.77 9.85 -25.82
N LEU A 94 -12.58 10.91 -25.04
CA LEU A 94 -12.74 12.28 -25.52
C LEU A 94 -11.71 12.64 -26.61
N ASP A 95 -10.44 12.26 -26.43
CA ASP A 95 -9.37 12.51 -27.40
C ASP A 95 -9.70 11.83 -28.75
N LYS A 96 -10.23 10.59 -28.72
CA LYS A 96 -10.63 9.89 -29.94
C LYS A 96 -11.74 10.63 -30.70
N GLU A 97 -12.70 11.22 -30.01
CA GLU A 97 -13.76 12.00 -30.67
C GLU A 97 -13.26 13.37 -31.16
N ILE A 98 -12.26 13.97 -30.46
CA ILE A 98 -11.57 15.16 -30.91
C ILE A 98 -10.83 14.88 -32.23
N ASP A 99 -10.05 13.78 -32.30
CA ASP A 99 -9.33 13.38 -33.51
C ASP A 99 -10.27 13.26 -34.72
N LYS A 100 -11.44 12.61 -34.53
CA LYS A 100 -12.44 12.48 -35.59
C LYS A 100 -13.02 13.83 -36.01
N LEU A 101 -13.30 14.74 -35.05
CA LEU A 101 -13.82 16.07 -35.34
C LEU A 101 -12.78 16.91 -36.08
N GLU A 102 -11.50 16.83 -35.71
CA GLU A 102 -10.40 17.47 -36.42
C GLU A 102 -10.31 16.98 -37.88
N GLU A 103 -10.37 15.66 -38.08
CA GLU A 103 -10.33 15.06 -39.41
C GLU A 103 -11.49 15.55 -40.29
N MET A 104 -12.71 15.59 -39.74
CA MET A 104 -13.89 16.11 -40.44
C MET A 104 -13.77 17.57 -40.78
N LEU A 105 -13.21 18.41 -39.91
CA LEU A 105 -13.00 19.85 -40.16
C LEU A 105 -11.89 20.11 -41.17
N ALA A 106 -10.90 19.22 -41.28
CA ALA A 106 -9.80 19.32 -42.21
C ALA A 106 -10.17 18.91 -43.65
N GLU A 107 -11.02 17.90 -43.78
CA GLU A 107 -11.30 17.28 -45.09
C GLU A 107 -12.48 17.88 -45.85
N LYS A 108 -13.39 18.64 -45.20
CA LYS A 108 -14.73 18.83 -45.76
C LYS A 108 -15.21 20.27 -45.98
N SER A 109 -15.76 20.51 -47.17
CA SER A 109 -16.67 21.60 -47.44
C SER A 109 -17.98 21.45 -46.69
N VAL A 110 -18.64 22.55 -46.39
CA VAL A 110 -19.88 22.64 -45.57
C VAL A 110 -20.98 21.64 -45.95
N ASP A 111 -21.06 21.23 -47.23
CA ASP A 111 -22.11 20.35 -47.76
C ASP A 111 -21.98 18.86 -47.39
N GLN A 112 -20.86 18.47 -46.76
CA GLN A 112 -20.58 17.05 -46.38
C GLN A 112 -20.64 16.76 -44.89
N PHE A 113 -20.89 17.77 -44.04
CA PHE A 113 -20.93 17.59 -42.60
C PHE A 113 -21.98 16.63 -42.10
N GLY A 114 -23.18 16.65 -42.71
CA GLY A 114 -24.31 15.80 -42.27
C GLY A 114 -24.04 14.30 -42.29
N THR A 115 -23.34 13.80 -43.33
CA THR A 115 -22.98 12.38 -43.48
C THR A 115 -21.90 11.91 -42.53
N SER A 116 -21.01 12.78 -42.14
CA SER A 116 -19.84 12.44 -41.29
C SER A 116 -20.13 12.55 -39.80
N LEU A 117 -21.16 13.32 -39.40
CA LEU A 117 -21.56 13.43 -38.00
C LEU A 117 -22.04 12.09 -37.41
N GLY A 118 -22.56 11.16 -38.26
CA GLY A 118 -22.92 9.83 -37.85
C GLY A 118 -21.75 8.95 -37.37
N GLU A 119 -20.54 9.34 -37.65
CA GLU A 119 -19.30 8.66 -37.15
C GLU A 119 -18.90 9.05 -35.74
N LEU A 120 -19.45 10.15 -35.22
CA LEU A 120 -19.20 10.62 -33.86
C LEU A 120 -20.11 9.91 -32.85
N ASP A 121 -19.60 9.79 -31.60
CA ASP A 121 -20.45 9.38 -30.49
C ASP A 121 -21.65 10.36 -30.36
N PRO A 122 -22.91 9.87 -30.39
CA PRO A 122 -24.09 10.74 -30.29
C PRO A 122 -24.10 11.64 -29.06
N ASN A 123 -23.57 11.12 -27.92
CA ASN A 123 -23.44 11.92 -26.68
C ASN A 123 -22.43 13.04 -26.82
N PHE A 124 -21.35 12.81 -27.57
CA PHE A 124 -20.35 13.83 -27.87
C PHE A 124 -20.95 14.89 -28.79
N ALA A 125 -21.58 14.49 -29.90
CA ALA A 125 -22.21 15.41 -30.82
C ALA A 125 -23.28 16.27 -30.14
N GLN A 126 -24.19 15.68 -29.37
CA GLN A 126 -25.19 16.42 -28.61
C GLN A 126 -24.60 17.41 -27.62
N LYS A 127 -23.58 16.98 -26.88
CA LYS A 127 -22.94 17.79 -25.82
C LYS A 127 -22.26 19.03 -26.37
N TYR A 128 -21.64 18.95 -27.55
CA TYR A 128 -20.91 20.06 -28.18
C TYR A 128 -21.73 20.75 -29.26
N GLY A 129 -23.04 20.49 -29.33
CA GLY A 129 -23.96 21.16 -30.27
C GLY A 129 -23.69 20.87 -31.74
N LEU A 130 -23.07 19.72 -32.03
CA LEU A 130 -22.73 19.29 -33.37
C LEU A 130 -24.02 18.72 -34.04
N ASN A 131 -24.49 19.37 -35.10
CA ASN A 131 -25.69 19.00 -35.86
C ASN A 131 -25.45 19.16 -37.36
N GLU A 132 -26.40 18.72 -38.16
CA GLU A 132 -26.33 18.73 -39.62
C GLU A 132 -26.13 20.13 -40.26
N ASN A 133 -26.45 21.18 -39.50
CA ASN A 133 -26.29 22.57 -39.94
C ASN A 133 -25.02 23.24 -39.37
N LEU A 134 -24.06 22.44 -38.89
CA LEU A 134 -22.85 22.92 -38.28
C LEU A 134 -22.01 23.73 -39.26
N THR A 135 -21.66 24.96 -38.91
CA THR A 135 -20.68 25.77 -39.65
C THR A 135 -19.25 25.42 -39.21
N VAL A 136 -18.28 25.63 -40.10
CA VAL A 136 -16.85 25.43 -39.77
C VAL A 136 -16.44 26.24 -38.52
N SER A 137 -16.98 27.45 -38.36
CA SER A 137 -16.71 28.33 -37.20
C SER A 137 -17.23 27.68 -35.90
N GLN A 138 -18.43 27.11 -35.90
CA GLN A 138 -19.03 26.42 -34.76
C GLN A 138 -18.27 25.11 -34.46
N GLY A 139 -17.87 24.36 -35.49
CA GLY A 139 -17.06 23.17 -35.34
C GLY A 139 -15.71 23.47 -34.70
N ASN A 140 -15.03 24.53 -35.09
CA ASN A 140 -13.78 24.95 -34.48
C ASN A 140 -13.96 25.39 -33.01
N SER A 141 -15.06 26.10 -32.68
CA SER A 141 -15.35 26.49 -31.29
C SER A 141 -15.61 25.25 -30.42
N SER A 142 -16.37 24.28 -30.94
CA SER A 142 -16.64 23.00 -30.23
C SER A 142 -15.36 22.17 -30.05
N LEU A 143 -14.47 22.17 -31.03
CA LEU A 143 -13.16 21.54 -30.97
C LEU A 143 -12.27 22.16 -29.88
N GLU A 144 -12.23 23.48 -29.80
CA GLU A 144 -11.47 24.21 -28.78
C GLU A 144 -11.99 23.88 -27.36
N GLU A 145 -13.34 23.86 -27.17
CA GLU A 145 -13.94 23.52 -25.89
C GLU A 145 -13.62 22.07 -25.49
N ALA A 146 -13.76 21.12 -26.42
CA ALA A 146 -13.45 19.71 -26.19
C ALA A 146 -11.98 19.49 -25.83
N THR A 147 -11.07 20.18 -26.53
CA THR A 147 -9.62 20.14 -26.28
C THR A 147 -9.27 20.72 -24.91
N ALA A 148 -9.87 21.85 -24.54
CA ALA A 148 -9.69 22.45 -23.21
C ALA A 148 -10.12 21.50 -22.10
N LYS A 149 -11.24 20.77 -22.30
CA LYS A 149 -11.73 19.78 -21.37
C LYS A 149 -10.81 18.56 -21.28
N SER A 150 -10.29 18.06 -22.41
CA SER A 150 -9.31 16.99 -22.44
C SER A 150 -8.05 17.38 -21.65
N LYS A 151 -7.55 18.61 -21.82
CA LYS A 151 -6.43 19.16 -21.05
C LYS A 151 -6.72 19.15 -19.55
N LYS A 152 -7.92 19.57 -19.13
CA LYS A 152 -8.35 19.55 -17.73
C LYS A 152 -8.37 18.15 -17.17
N LEU A 153 -8.92 17.17 -17.90
CA LEU A 153 -8.94 15.76 -17.48
C LEU A 153 -7.51 15.20 -17.33
N GLY A 154 -6.60 15.56 -18.26
CA GLY A 154 -5.19 15.19 -18.17
C GLY A 154 -4.51 15.70 -16.91
N ASN A 155 -4.75 16.97 -16.57
CA ASN A 155 -4.20 17.58 -15.35
C ASN A 155 -4.77 16.94 -14.08
N TRP A 156 -6.08 16.67 -14.05
CA TRP A 156 -6.73 15.96 -12.94
C TRP A 156 -6.14 14.57 -12.74
N ARG A 157 -5.98 13.83 -13.83
CA ARG A 157 -5.36 12.50 -13.79
C ARG A 157 -3.94 12.54 -13.23
N THR A 158 -3.11 13.48 -13.71
CA THR A 158 -1.74 13.64 -13.20
C THR A 158 -1.74 13.96 -11.71
N GLY A 159 -2.64 14.82 -11.25
CA GLY A 159 -2.81 15.13 -9.82
C GLY A 159 -3.23 13.91 -9.00
N LEU A 160 -4.21 13.14 -9.47
CA LEU A 160 -4.63 11.90 -8.80
C LEU A 160 -3.49 10.88 -8.72
N MET A 161 -2.72 10.69 -9.79
CA MET A 161 -1.59 9.77 -9.79
C MET A 161 -0.46 10.23 -8.87
N ALA A 162 -0.18 11.54 -8.79
CA ALA A 162 0.79 12.08 -7.85
C ALA A 162 0.34 11.83 -6.39
N GLY A 163 -0.94 12.07 -6.08
CA GLY A 163 -1.52 11.74 -4.78
C GLY A 163 -1.43 10.25 -4.46
N THR A 164 -1.74 9.38 -5.43
CA THR A 164 -1.58 7.93 -5.31
C THR A 164 -0.15 7.57 -4.95
N THR A 165 0.83 8.08 -5.69
CA THR A 165 2.26 7.77 -5.45
C THR A 165 2.68 8.20 -4.05
N ALA A 166 2.27 9.38 -3.59
CA ALA A 166 2.61 9.87 -2.25
C ALA A 166 2.04 8.97 -1.14
N THR A 167 0.77 8.54 -1.28
CA THR A 167 0.13 7.63 -0.32
C THR A 167 0.76 6.23 -0.35
N GLN A 168 1.20 5.76 -1.50
CA GLN A 168 1.89 4.48 -1.66
C GLN A 168 3.25 4.45 -0.98
N VAL A 169 4.02 5.52 -1.12
CA VAL A 169 5.29 5.66 -0.38
C VAL A 169 5.04 5.68 1.13
N ALA A 170 4.04 6.42 1.59
CA ALA A 170 3.67 6.43 3.01
C ALA A 170 3.26 5.04 3.50
N SER A 171 2.42 4.33 2.74
CA SER A 171 1.98 2.96 3.05
C SER A 171 3.16 1.98 3.13
N ALA A 172 4.12 2.06 2.19
CA ALA A 172 5.31 1.22 2.21
C ALA A 172 6.18 1.46 3.47
N ILE A 173 6.36 2.73 3.86
CA ILE A 173 7.11 3.10 5.07
C ILE A 173 6.40 2.58 6.33
N ILE A 174 5.08 2.75 6.42
CA ILE A 174 4.29 2.26 7.56
C ILE A 174 4.37 0.74 7.63
N ALA A 175 4.21 0.04 6.51
CA ALA A 175 4.30 -1.43 6.45
C ALA A 175 5.69 -1.92 6.87
N ALA A 176 6.77 -1.24 6.44
CA ALA A 176 8.13 -1.57 6.83
C ALA A 176 8.35 -1.43 8.36
N LYS A 177 7.77 -0.38 8.97
CA LYS A 177 7.85 -0.16 10.41
C LYS A 177 6.93 -1.10 11.21
N ASN A 178 5.89 -1.65 10.59
CA ASN A 178 4.92 -2.53 11.22
C ASN A 178 5.27 -4.02 11.09
N ARG A 179 6.53 -4.35 10.87
CA ARG A 179 7.06 -5.70 10.94
C ARG A 179 7.23 -6.11 12.39
N VAL A 180 7.24 -7.41 12.64
CA VAL A 180 7.59 -7.94 13.96
C VAL A 180 9.02 -7.53 14.26
N SER A 181 9.21 -6.79 15.36
CA SER A 181 10.54 -6.42 15.84
C SER A 181 11.24 -7.64 16.46
N GLU A 182 12.56 -7.63 16.45
CA GLU A 182 13.35 -8.66 17.13
C GLU A 182 13.05 -8.65 18.63
N ASP A 183 12.81 -7.46 19.20
CA ASP A 183 12.45 -7.31 20.63
C ASP A 183 11.12 -8.00 20.95
N LEU A 184 10.07 -7.79 20.13
CA LEU A 184 8.78 -8.43 20.34
C LEU A 184 8.88 -9.96 20.16
N GLN A 185 9.64 -10.40 19.15
CA GLN A 185 9.91 -11.82 18.97
C GLN A 185 10.63 -12.40 20.18
N GLY A 186 11.66 -11.73 20.67
CA GLY A 186 12.40 -12.12 21.86
C GLY A 186 11.51 -12.20 23.11
N GLN A 187 10.65 -11.21 23.34
CA GLN A 187 9.68 -11.23 24.44
C GLN A 187 8.71 -12.40 24.37
N VAL A 188 8.19 -12.73 23.19
CA VAL A 188 7.31 -13.89 23.00
C VAL A 188 8.07 -15.19 23.26
N ASP A 189 9.29 -15.32 22.76
CA ASP A 189 10.13 -16.50 22.97
C ASP A 189 10.49 -16.68 24.45
N GLU A 190 10.80 -15.59 25.15
CA GLU A 190 11.05 -15.59 26.60
C GLU A 190 9.79 -15.94 27.40
N CYS A 191 8.61 -15.44 27.02
CA CYS A 191 7.34 -15.83 27.62
C CYS A 191 7.09 -17.32 27.43
N ILE A 192 7.27 -17.86 26.23
CA ILE A 192 7.15 -19.30 25.95
C ILE A 192 8.10 -20.12 26.84
N ALA A 193 9.35 -19.69 26.96
CA ALA A 193 10.34 -20.36 27.80
C ALA A 193 9.93 -20.33 29.28
N SER A 194 9.45 -19.18 29.79
CA SER A 194 9.01 -19.05 31.17
C SER A 194 7.77 -19.89 31.49
N VAL A 195 6.81 -19.98 30.57
CA VAL A 195 5.63 -20.86 30.73
C VAL A 195 6.03 -22.34 30.80
N LYS A 196 7.03 -22.78 29.99
CA LYS A 196 7.58 -24.14 30.09
C LYS A 196 8.33 -24.36 31.39
N MET A 197 9.05 -23.37 31.93
CA MET A 197 9.67 -23.46 33.25
C MET A 197 8.62 -23.56 34.35
N LEU A 198 7.56 -22.75 34.28
CA LEU A 198 6.43 -22.82 35.21
C LEU A 198 5.80 -24.24 35.23
N GLN A 199 5.66 -24.87 34.08
CA GLN A 199 5.17 -26.24 33.99
C GLN A 199 6.04 -27.23 34.78
N ARG A 200 7.37 -27.11 34.67
CA ARG A 200 8.32 -27.97 35.40
C ARG A 200 8.28 -27.67 36.89
N ALA A 201 8.27 -26.41 37.31
CA ALA A 201 8.18 -26.01 38.71
C ALA A 201 6.88 -26.54 39.38
N ILE A 202 5.74 -26.46 38.65
CA ILE A 202 4.47 -27.06 39.11
C ILE A 202 4.61 -28.57 39.35
N ALA A 203 5.28 -29.28 38.45
CA ALA A 203 5.48 -30.71 38.59
C ALA A 203 6.35 -31.07 39.83
N GLU A 204 7.42 -30.32 40.08
CA GLU A 204 8.29 -30.48 41.24
C GLU A 204 7.59 -30.10 42.54
N ALA A 205 6.90 -28.96 42.61
CA ALA A 205 6.14 -28.54 43.78
C ALA A 205 5.05 -29.54 44.17
N ARG A 206 4.38 -30.13 43.17
CA ARG A 206 3.39 -31.19 43.40
C ARG A 206 4.00 -32.47 44.00
N MET A 207 5.19 -32.86 43.56
CA MET A 207 5.90 -33.99 44.14
C MET A 207 6.33 -33.72 45.58
N ASN A 208 6.59 -32.48 45.93
CA ASN A 208 6.93 -32.04 47.30
C ASN A 208 5.70 -31.84 48.19
N GLY A 209 4.48 -32.01 47.67
CA GLY A 209 3.24 -31.81 48.43
C GLY A 209 2.82 -30.35 48.62
N GLU A 210 3.38 -29.44 47.82
CA GLU A 210 3.04 -28.00 47.82
C GLU A 210 1.70 -27.74 47.14
N ASP A 211 1.01 -26.64 47.52
CA ASP A 211 -0.20 -26.22 46.86
C ASP A 211 0.17 -25.52 45.50
N VAL A 212 -0.27 -26.15 44.43
CA VAL A 212 -0.02 -25.67 43.04
C VAL A 212 -1.27 -25.14 42.34
N THR A 213 -2.37 -24.97 43.08
CA THR A 213 -3.68 -24.64 42.50
C THR A 213 -3.64 -23.38 41.68
N GLU A 214 -3.08 -22.30 42.20
CA GLU A 214 -2.95 -21.00 41.52
C GLU A 214 -1.98 -21.07 40.33
N ALA A 215 -0.82 -21.65 40.53
CA ALA A 215 0.18 -21.83 39.46
C ALA A 215 -0.39 -22.69 38.30
N GLN A 216 -1.16 -23.72 38.61
CA GLN A 216 -1.82 -24.55 37.61
C GLN A 216 -2.88 -23.77 36.82
N ARG A 217 -3.63 -22.87 37.47
CA ARG A 217 -4.58 -21.96 36.81
C ARG A 217 -3.86 -21.03 35.83
N ILE A 218 -2.78 -20.38 36.26
CA ILE A 218 -1.96 -19.50 35.43
C ILE A 218 -1.37 -20.27 34.24
N TYR A 219 -0.73 -21.42 34.53
CA TYR A 219 -0.17 -22.26 33.47
C TYR A 219 -1.22 -22.67 32.43
N SER A 220 -2.40 -23.15 32.89
CA SER A 220 -3.45 -23.62 31.98
C SER A 220 -3.91 -22.55 30.99
N THR A 221 -3.85 -21.27 31.35
CA THR A 221 -4.23 -20.16 30.52
C THR A 221 -3.05 -19.69 29.65
N CYS A 222 -1.87 -19.52 30.25
CA CYS A 222 -0.70 -19.00 29.54
C CYS A 222 -0.06 -20.01 28.59
N ARG A 223 -0.31 -21.32 28.75
CA ARG A 223 0.24 -22.34 27.84
C ARG A 223 -0.17 -22.16 26.37
N GLU A 224 -1.24 -21.39 26.09
CA GLU A 224 -1.61 -21.05 24.72
C GLU A 224 -0.49 -20.31 23.99
N TYR A 225 0.44 -19.65 24.71
CA TYR A 225 1.64 -19.04 24.11
C TYR A 225 2.56 -20.03 23.43
N GLU A 226 2.60 -21.29 23.82
CA GLU A 226 3.42 -22.32 23.17
C GLU A 226 3.08 -22.52 21.69
N TYR A 227 1.86 -22.10 21.29
CA TYR A 227 1.35 -22.20 19.93
C TYR A 227 1.33 -20.85 19.19
N VAL A 228 1.86 -19.80 19.82
CA VAL A 228 1.94 -18.48 19.19
C VAL A 228 3.04 -18.48 18.14
N ASP A 229 2.68 -18.12 16.92
CA ASP A 229 3.58 -17.92 15.78
C ASP A 229 3.38 -16.50 15.25
N LEU A 230 4.42 -15.68 15.33
CA LEU A 230 4.44 -14.31 14.80
C LEU A 230 4.79 -14.24 13.32
N SER A 231 5.29 -15.33 12.72
CA SER A 231 5.72 -15.33 11.31
C SER A 231 4.60 -14.99 10.32
N PRO A 232 3.31 -15.35 10.53
CA PRO A 232 2.23 -14.89 9.66
C PRO A 232 2.02 -13.37 9.70
N ILE A 233 2.29 -12.72 10.83
CA ILE A 233 2.18 -11.27 11.00
C ILE A 233 3.29 -10.59 10.19
N ASP A 234 4.55 -11.03 10.36
CA ASP A 234 5.70 -10.49 9.63
C ASP A 234 5.59 -10.71 8.12
N LYS A 235 5.19 -11.92 7.68
CA LYS A 235 4.98 -12.22 6.25
C LYS A 235 3.94 -11.31 5.62
N ARG A 236 2.86 -10.97 6.33
CA ARG A 236 1.81 -10.07 5.83
C ARG A 236 2.29 -8.63 5.79
N ALA A 237 3.01 -8.15 6.81
CA ALA A 237 3.63 -6.83 6.80
C ALA A 237 4.62 -6.69 5.62
N LYS A 238 5.46 -7.71 5.40
CA LYS A 238 6.38 -7.77 4.27
C LYS A 238 5.65 -7.78 2.93
N GLY A 239 4.56 -8.54 2.82
CA GLY A 239 3.71 -8.56 1.63
C GLY A 239 3.10 -7.19 1.34
N ALA A 240 2.58 -6.50 2.36
CA ALA A 240 2.06 -5.14 2.26
C ALA A 240 3.15 -4.15 1.81
N MET A 241 4.32 -4.20 2.42
CA MET A 241 5.47 -3.36 2.06
C MET A 241 5.88 -3.55 0.60
N ILE A 242 6.05 -4.78 0.15
CA ILE A 242 6.42 -5.09 -1.24
C ILE A 242 5.35 -4.60 -2.21
N SER A 243 4.06 -4.87 -1.93
CA SER A 243 2.95 -4.45 -2.78
C SER A 243 2.85 -2.92 -2.87
N SER A 244 2.97 -2.19 -1.75
CA SER A 244 2.97 -0.73 -1.75
C SER A 244 4.20 -0.15 -2.45
N THR A 245 5.37 -0.80 -2.36
CA THR A 245 6.57 -0.38 -3.10
C THR A 245 6.38 -0.55 -4.61
N ILE A 246 5.85 -1.68 -5.06
CA ILE A 246 5.53 -1.91 -6.48
C ILE A 246 4.52 -0.86 -6.95
N ALA A 247 3.48 -0.61 -6.15
CA ALA A 247 2.48 0.40 -6.44
C ALA A 247 3.11 1.79 -6.58
N ALA A 248 4.00 2.19 -5.64
CA ALA A 248 4.68 3.48 -5.66
C ALA A 248 5.56 3.66 -6.91
N VAL A 249 6.29 2.62 -7.31
CA VAL A 249 7.12 2.67 -8.53
C VAL A 249 6.25 2.81 -9.78
N THR A 250 5.21 1.97 -9.91
CA THR A 250 4.30 2.01 -11.07
C THR A 250 3.50 3.31 -11.11
N GLY A 251 3.02 3.80 -9.97
CA GLY A 251 2.32 5.08 -9.83
C GLY A 251 3.23 6.27 -10.17
N GLY A 252 4.48 6.27 -9.70
CA GLY A 252 5.46 7.30 -9.99
C GLY A 252 5.80 7.39 -11.48
N VAL A 253 6.09 6.26 -12.12
CA VAL A 253 6.33 6.19 -13.57
C VAL A 253 5.08 6.66 -14.34
N GLY A 254 3.89 6.21 -13.90
CA GLY A 254 2.63 6.64 -14.50
C GLY A 254 2.37 8.14 -14.37
N THR A 255 2.73 8.75 -13.22
CA THR A 255 2.63 10.19 -13.00
C THR A 255 3.52 10.96 -13.97
N VAL A 256 4.79 10.55 -14.10
CA VAL A 256 5.73 11.17 -15.04
C VAL A 256 5.23 11.02 -16.48
N THR A 257 4.79 9.83 -16.87
CA THR A 257 4.26 9.55 -18.20
C THR A 257 3.01 10.39 -18.49
N SER A 258 2.10 10.54 -17.52
CA SER A 258 0.93 11.41 -17.63
C SER A 258 1.31 12.88 -17.76
N ALA A 259 2.26 13.34 -16.95
CA ALA A 259 2.77 14.73 -17.04
C ALA A 259 3.38 15.00 -18.42
N MET A 260 4.19 14.07 -18.95
CA MET A 260 4.79 14.20 -20.28
C MET A 260 3.74 14.26 -21.39
N ALA A 261 2.68 13.44 -21.29
CA ALA A 261 1.56 13.46 -22.25
C ALA A 261 0.80 14.81 -22.24
N ASN A 262 0.80 15.51 -21.09
CA ASN A 262 0.06 16.76 -20.90
C ASN A 262 0.92 18.01 -21.13
N THR A 263 2.20 17.89 -21.51
CA THR A 263 3.03 19.04 -21.86
C THR A 263 2.56 19.68 -23.15
N ASP A 264 2.64 21.00 -23.24
CA ASP A 264 2.28 21.74 -24.47
C ASP A 264 3.14 21.31 -25.67
N ALA A 265 4.40 20.90 -25.44
CA ALA A 265 5.28 20.38 -26.49
C ALA A 265 4.81 19.04 -27.08
N THR A 266 4.12 18.20 -26.30
CA THR A 266 3.57 16.92 -26.80
C THR A 266 2.19 17.12 -27.43
N ARG A 267 1.35 17.97 -26.84
CA ARG A 267 -0.03 18.21 -27.28
C ARG A 267 -0.15 19.09 -28.52
N ASN A 268 0.76 20.05 -28.69
CA ASN A 268 0.75 20.96 -29.83
C ASN A 268 1.56 20.43 -31.03
N ASP A 269 2.12 19.23 -30.89
CA ASP A 269 2.79 18.53 -31.99
C ASP A 269 1.75 17.84 -32.88
N ASN A 270 1.25 18.59 -33.88
CA ASN A 270 0.23 18.12 -34.84
C ASN A 270 0.77 17.13 -35.88
N THR A 271 2.04 16.73 -35.77
CA THR A 271 2.58 15.67 -36.65
C THR A 271 2.01 14.33 -36.29
N ASP A 272 1.97 13.42 -37.24
CA ASP A 272 1.54 12.03 -36.99
C ASP A 272 2.38 11.34 -35.91
N GLU A 273 3.68 11.67 -35.83
CA GLU A 273 4.57 11.18 -34.79
C GLU A 273 4.21 11.78 -33.41
N GLY A 274 3.87 13.06 -33.35
CA GLY A 274 3.45 13.75 -32.14
C GLY A 274 2.15 13.16 -31.58
N LYS A 275 1.12 13.01 -32.40
CA LYS A 275 -0.16 12.39 -32.05
C LYS A 275 0.01 10.95 -31.58
N LYS A 276 0.84 10.15 -32.28
CA LYS A 276 1.16 8.77 -31.87
C LYS A 276 1.89 8.72 -30.53
N LYS A 277 2.82 9.65 -30.30
CA LYS A 277 3.55 9.77 -29.02
C LYS A 277 2.63 10.11 -27.86
N GLU A 278 1.73 11.09 -28.02
CA GLU A 278 0.74 11.44 -27.00
C GLU A 278 -0.17 10.24 -26.66
N LYS A 279 -0.69 9.58 -27.69
CA LYS A 279 -1.54 8.39 -27.54
C LYS A 279 -0.81 7.26 -26.79
N ASN A 280 0.44 6.98 -27.13
CA ASN A 280 1.25 5.97 -26.47
C ASN A 280 1.51 6.32 -25.00
N LEU A 281 1.85 7.57 -24.69
CA LEU A 281 2.06 8.05 -23.33
C LEU A 281 0.78 7.96 -22.51
N ASN A 282 -0.37 8.36 -23.06
CA ASN A 282 -1.66 8.23 -22.40
C ASN A 282 -2.04 6.77 -22.14
N THR A 283 -1.82 5.87 -23.11
CA THR A 283 -2.08 4.44 -22.95
C THR A 283 -1.18 3.81 -21.89
N ALA A 284 0.12 4.09 -21.93
CA ALA A 284 1.07 3.61 -20.94
C ALA A 284 0.72 4.09 -19.52
N SER A 285 0.39 5.38 -19.38
CA SER A 285 -0.01 5.94 -18.10
C SER A 285 -1.32 5.34 -17.57
N ASN A 286 -2.30 5.01 -18.44
CA ASN A 286 -3.52 4.30 -18.04
C ASN A 286 -3.23 2.90 -17.52
N ALA A 287 -2.38 2.14 -18.22
CA ALA A 287 -1.96 0.81 -17.78
C ALA A 287 -1.23 0.85 -16.43
N LEU A 288 -0.35 1.84 -16.24
CA LEU A 288 0.38 2.05 -14.99
C LEU A 288 -0.56 2.46 -13.84
N ALA A 289 -1.59 3.29 -14.09
CA ALA A 289 -2.60 3.62 -13.08
C ALA A 289 -3.38 2.38 -12.62
N VAL A 290 -3.79 1.52 -13.55
CA VAL A 290 -4.46 0.25 -13.23
C VAL A 290 -3.51 -0.67 -12.44
N GLY A 291 -2.27 -0.85 -12.90
CA GLY A 291 -1.28 -1.67 -12.21
C GLY A 291 -0.98 -1.20 -10.79
N SER A 292 -0.84 0.11 -10.61
CA SER A 292 -0.68 0.75 -9.31
C SER A 292 -1.89 0.50 -8.40
N GLY A 293 -3.12 0.62 -8.93
CA GLY A 293 -4.34 0.35 -8.18
C GLY A 293 -4.47 -1.11 -7.73
N VAL A 294 -4.12 -2.07 -8.59
CA VAL A 294 -4.11 -3.51 -8.24
C VAL A 294 -3.10 -3.80 -7.13
N ALA A 295 -1.88 -3.25 -7.24
CA ALA A 295 -0.86 -3.43 -6.23
C ALA A 295 -1.28 -2.78 -4.88
N GLY A 296 -1.90 -1.59 -4.89
CA GLY A 296 -2.45 -0.94 -3.71
C GLY A 296 -3.58 -1.74 -3.05
N ALA A 297 -4.50 -2.28 -3.84
CA ALA A 297 -5.55 -3.18 -3.33
C ALA A 297 -4.95 -4.43 -2.67
N THR A 298 -3.89 -4.99 -3.25
CA THR A 298 -3.17 -6.14 -2.68
C THR A 298 -2.54 -5.77 -1.33
N ALA A 299 -1.91 -4.59 -1.22
CA ALA A 299 -1.36 -4.09 0.04
C ALA A 299 -2.46 -3.94 1.11
N THR A 300 -3.65 -3.43 0.72
CA THR A 300 -4.80 -3.31 1.62
C THR A 300 -5.24 -4.66 2.18
N ILE A 301 -5.29 -5.71 1.34
CA ILE A 301 -5.63 -7.07 1.76
C ILE A 301 -4.59 -7.61 2.75
N PHE A 302 -3.29 -7.43 2.47
CA PHE A 302 -2.24 -7.84 3.41
C PHE A 302 -2.36 -7.14 4.75
N ASN A 303 -2.58 -5.82 4.77
CA ASN A 303 -2.75 -5.04 6.00
C ASN A 303 -3.99 -5.51 6.80
N ALA A 304 -5.13 -5.71 6.14
CA ALA A 304 -6.36 -6.18 6.79
C ALA A 304 -6.18 -7.59 7.38
N THR A 305 -5.53 -8.49 6.65
CA THR A 305 -5.25 -9.85 7.14
C THR A 305 -4.17 -9.87 8.23
N GLN A 306 -3.24 -8.92 8.24
CA GLN A 306 -2.28 -8.72 9.33
C GLN A 306 -3.00 -8.36 10.63
N ILE A 307 -3.98 -7.45 10.60
CA ILE A 307 -4.80 -7.10 11.76
C ILE A 307 -5.49 -8.34 12.35
N ALA A 308 -6.04 -9.20 11.50
CA ALA A 308 -6.67 -10.43 11.96
C ALA A 308 -5.66 -11.38 12.65
N ALA A 309 -4.44 -11.47 12.13
CA ALA A 309 -3.38 -12.28 12.75
C ALA A 309 -2.93 -11.67 14.10
N ILE A 310 -2.74 -10.36 14.16
CA ILE A 310 -2.39 -9.66 15.42
C ILE A 310 -3.48 -9.87 16.48
N LYS A 311 -4.76 -9.74 16.10
CA LYS A 311 -5.89 -9.96 17.04
C LYS A 311 -5.87 -11.37 17.63
N LYS A 312 -5.50 -12.38 16.83
CA LYS A 312 -5.42 -13.77 17.33
C LYS A 312 -4.34 -13.90 18.41
N VAL A 313 -3.16 -13.34 18.20
CA VAL A 313 -2.06 -13.36 19.18
C VAL A 313 -2.42 -12.51 20.40
N ALA A 314 -2.94 -11.29 20.18
CA ALA A 314 -3.35 -10.39 21.25
C ALA A 314 -4.41 -11.03 22.18
N SER A 315 -5.32 -11.85 21.65
CA SER A 315 -6.31 -12.54 22.50
C SER A 315 -5.68 -13.59 23.41
N VAL A 316 -4.56 -14.20 23.02
CA VAL A 316 -3.80 -15.13 23.87
C VAL A 316 -3.06 -14.33 24.95
N SER A 317 -2.42 -13.22 24.55
CA SER A 317 -1.71 -12.32 25.45
C SER A 317 -2.63 -11.73 26.51
N GLU A 318 -3.77 -11.19 26.12
CA GLU A 318 -4.76 -10.60 27.02
C GLU A 318 -5.25 -11.59 28.08
N LYS A 319 -5.60 -12.82 27.66
CA LYS A 319 -6.04 -13.87 28.60
C LYS A 319 -4.94 -14.24 29.61
N CYS A 320 -3.70 -14.40 29.16
CA CYS A 320 -2.59 -14.73 30.05
C CYS A 320 -2.31 -13.56 31.00
N THR A 321 -2.26 -12.33 30.51
CA THR A 321 -2.05 -11.13 31.34
C THR A 321 -3.16 -10.94 32.38
N GLU A 322 -4.41 -11.29 32.04
CA GLU A 322 -5.55 -11.19 32.97
C GLU A 322 -5.41 -12.13 34.18
N VAL A 323 -4.92 -13.34 33.97
CA VAL A 323 -4.75 -14.31 35.08
C VAL A 323 -3.46 -14.08 35.89
N LEU A 324 -2.53 -13.29 35.34
CA LEU A 324 -1.31 -12.89 36.03
C LEU A 324 -1.50 -11.66 36.95
N LYS A 325 -2.58 -10.89 36.76
CA LYS A 325 -2.97 -9.74 37.61
C LYS A 325 -3.70 -10.19 38.87
#